data_04c946a1c5b656674cb92f091386e968
#
_entry.id   04c946a1c5b656674cb92f091386e968
#
_cell.length_a   1.000
_cell.length_b   1.000
_cell.length_c   1.000
_cell.angle_alpha   90.00
_cell.angle_beta   90.00
_cell.angle_gamma   90.00
#
_symmetry.space_group_name_H-M   'P 1'
#
loop_
_entity.id
_entity.type
_entity.pdbx_description
1 polymer ?
#
loop_
_entity_poly.entity_id
_entity_poly.type
_entity_poly.pdbx_seq_one_letter_code
_entity_poly.pdbx_strand_id
1 'polypeptide(L)'
;MVSYSHKSLRMAALSKTAALQGSSVCTASSCHVINPPQMNAMLRDHDIRPALRRLVQELEADSPDCVVIEELGLNKGAVRVDVAVVNGIMHAYEIKSDADSLRRLTKQVEYYGRCFDRVSLVLGQKHLELAEKAVPLWWELLRVAPGGDGPEFQTVRSGQQNPARDARALIELLWREDTLALLEKKGAAKGVRSKSREVLWDRAAEMLGLEEIADAVRAHLKANAGRIGLLSAQ
;
A
#
# COMPACT_ATOMS: atom_id res chain seq x y z
N MET A 1 1.56 13.85 -17.19
CA MET A 1 1.89 12.42 -17.16
C MET A 1 3.28 12.28 -16.51
N VAL A 2 3.35 12.20 -15.19
CA VAL A 2 4.63 12.06 -14.46
C VAL A 2 4.95 10.56 -14.42
N SER A 3 6.07 10.17 -15.03
CA SER A 3 6.49 8.77 -15.17
C SER A 3 6.85 8.15 -13.82
N TYR A 4 5.96 7.34 -13.28
CA TYR A 4 6.18 6.54 -12.06
C TYR A 4 7.23 5.42 -12.22
N SER A 5 7.78 5.24 -13.43
CA SER A 5 8.82 4.24 -13.74
C SER A 5 10.13 4.43 -12.97
N HIS A 6 10.41 5.66 -12.45
CA HIS A 6 11.68 5.96 -11.76
C HIS A 6 11.70 5.61 -10.27
N LYS A 7 10.54 5.42 -9.62
CA LYS A 7 10.50 5.17 -8.16
C LYS A 7 10.89 3.73 -7.80
N SER A 8 10.55 2.75 -8.64
CA SER A 8 10.97 1.35 -8.45
C SER A 8 12.50 1.16 -8.60
N LEU A 9 13.16 2.03 -9.40
CA LEU A 9 14.62 2.02 -9.58
C LEU A 9 15.39 2.63 -8.39
N ARG A 10 14.77 3.53 -7.60
CA ARG A 10 15.41 4.10 -6.40
C ARG A 10 15.58 3.08 -5.28
N MET A 11 14.69 2.09 -5.13
CA MET A 11 14.86 1.02 -4.13
C MET A 11 16.10 0.15 -4.37
N ALA A 12 16.49 -0.09 -5.64
CA ALA A 12 17.70 -0.82 -5.97
C ALA A 12 18.99 -0.02 -5.69
N ALA A 13 18.91 1.31 -5.57
CA ALA A 13 20.06 2.18 -5.35
C ALA A 13 20.40 2.37 -3.86
N LEU A 14 19.41 2.27 -2.96
CA LEU A 14 19.62 2.48 -1.51
C LEU A 14 20.38 1.34 -0.84
N SER A 15 20.44 0.14 -1.45
CA SER A 15 21.20 -0.99 -0.92
C SER A 15 22.70 -1.00 -1.27
N LYS A 16 23.22 0.02 -1.98
CA LYS A 16 24.61 0.02 -2.50
C LYS A 16 25.55 1.08 -1.93
N THR A 17 25.13 1.91 -0.97
CA THR A 17 25.95 3.05 -0.54
C THR A 17 26.70 2.86 0.79
N ALA A 18 26.90 1.63 1.25
CA ALA A 18 27.71 1.35 2.44
C ALA A 18 28.91 0.42 2.13
N ALA A 19 29.66 0.71 1.08
CA ALA A 19 30.99 0.11 0.90
C ALA A 19 31.84 1.01 0.01
N LEU A 20 32.74 1.76 0.61
CA LEU A 20 34.08 2.10 0.14
C LEU A 20 34.58 3.39 0.81
N GLN A 21 35.35 3.25 1.87
CA GLN A 21 36.60 4.00 2.08
C GLN A 21 37.31 3.48 3.33
N GLY A 22 38.53 3.03 3.16
CA GLY A 22 39.42 2.73 4.27
C GLY A 22 40.45 1.62 3.97
N SER A 23 41.36 1.87 3.05
CA SER A 23 42.61 1.09 2.98
C SER A 23 43.56 1.50 4.11
N SER A 24 43.83 0.61 5.03
CA SER A 24 45.06 0.64 5.83
C SER A 24 45.49 -0.77 6.15
N VAL A 25 46.71 -1.08 5.76
CA VAL A 25 47.40 -2.35 5.95
C VAL A 25 47.81 -2.48 7.41
N CYS A 26 47.42 -3.55 8.06
CA CYS A 26 48.12 -4.03 9.26
C CYS A 26 48.07 -5.55 9.36
N THR A 27 49.21 -6.08 9.68
CA THR A 27 49.69 -7.46 9.70
C THR A 27 48.95 -8.37 10.70
N ALA A 28 48.93 -9.64 10.33
CA ALA A 28 48.42 -10.85 10.98
C ALA A 28 48.45 -10.87 12.53
N SER A 29 47.30 -11.13 13.12
CA SER A 29 47.17 -12.03 14.28
C SER A 29 45.74 -12.58 14.29
N SER A 30 45.62 -13.91 14.31
CA SER A 30 44.37 -14.69 14.29
C SER A 30 43.46 -14.30 15.45
N CYS A 31 42.51 -13.40 15.24
CA CYS A 31 41.32 -13.32 16.04
C CYS A 31 40.16 -13.87 15.18
N HIS A 32 39.75 -15.10 15.46
CA HIS A 32 38.44 -15.59 15.05
C HIS A 32 37.41 -14.69 15.70
N VAL A 33 36.95 -13.70 14.94
CA VAL A 33 35.69 -12.99 15.28
C VAL A 33 34.58 -14.02 15.02
N ILE A 34 34.23 -14.73 16.08
CA ILE A 34 32.97 -15.47 16.10
C ILE A 34 31.88 -14.40 16.03
N ASN A 35 31.38 -14.09 14.84
CA ASN A 35 30.13 -13.38 14.73
C ASN A 35 29.12 -14.17 15.57
N PRO A 36 28.48 -13.55 16.59
CA PRO A 36 27.41 -14.23 17.30
C PRO A 36 26.39 -14.68 16.23
N PRO A 37 25.78 -15.86 16.38
CA PRO A 37 24.74 -16.28 15.48
C PRO A 37 23.71 -15.15 15.49
N GLN A 38 23.49 -14.53 14.34
CA GLN A 38 22.39 -13.59 14.18
C GLN A 38 21.14 -14.43 14.54
N MET A 39 20.66 -14.25 15.75
CA MET A 39 19.37 -14.78 16.15
C MET A 39 18.40 -14.26 15.11
N ASN A 40 17.86 -15.21 14.33
CA ASN A 40 16.90 -14.95 13.27
C ASN A 40 15.62 -14.45 13.95
N ALA A 41 15.64 -13.20 14.43
CA ALA A 41 14.52 -12.58 15.12
C ALA A 41 13.39 -12.53 14.10
N MET A 42 12.35 -13.32 14.36
CA MET A 42 11.16 -13.36 13.50
C MET A 42 10.46 -12.00 13.59
N LEU A 43 10.53 -11.24 12.51
CA LEU A 43 9.84 -9.96 12.41
C LEU A 43 8.32 -10.16 12.48
N ARG A 44 7.66 -9.30 13.23
CA ARG A 44 6.21 -9.23 13.32
C ARG A 44 5.69 -7.94 12.71
N ASP A 45 4.37 -7.82 12.54
CA ASP A 45 3.74 -6.61 11.98
C ASP A 45 4.20 -5.33 12.67
N HIS A 46 4.27 -5.32 14.01
CA HIS A 46 4.67 -4.16 14.79
C HIS A 46 6.14 -3.73 14.58
N ASP A 47 7.01 -4.63 14.08
CA ASP A 47 8.39 -4.30 13.70
C ASP A 47 8.44 -3.77 12.26
N ILE A 48 7.64 -4.37 11.37
CA ILE A 48 7.64 -4.10 9.93
C ILE A 48 6.94 -2.78 9.62
N ARG A 49 5.77 -2.54 10.21
CA ARG A 49 4.91 -1.39 9.91
C ARG A 49 5.59 -0.02 10.09
N PRO A 50 6.30 0.26 11.19
CA PRO A 50 7.02 1.52 11.33
C PRO A 50 8.16 1.70 10.33
N ALA A 51 8.85 0.61 9.96
CA ALA A 51 9.90 0.64 8.96
C ALA A 51 9.33 0.88 7.55
N LEU A 52 8.22 0.22 7.22
CA LEU A 52 7.50 0.43 5.95
C LEU A 52 7.01 1.88 5.84
N ARG A 53 6.48 2.47 6.92
CA ARG A 53 6.08 3.89 6.91
C ARG A 53 7.23 4.82 6.58
N ARG A 54 8.40 4.61 7.21
CA ARG A 54 9.60 5.41 6.90
C ARG A 54 9.98 5.27 5.43
N LEU A 55 10.04 4.03 4.93
CA LEU A 55 10.33 3.77 3.52
C LEU A 55 9.35 4.49 2.59
N VAL A 56 8.05 4.41 2.86
CA VAL A 56 7.00 5.10 2.08
C VAL A 56 7.17 6.62 2.14
N GLN A 57 7.44 7.18 3.31
CA GLN A 57 7.69 8.63 3.46
C GLN A 57 8.90 9.09 2.66
N GLU A 58 9.98 8.31 2.63
CA GLU A 58 11.17 8.60 1.83
C GLU A 58 10.87 8.52 0.32
N LEU A 59 10.12 7.49 -0.11
CA LEU A 59 9.71 7.32 -1.50
C LEU A 59 8.79 8.45 -2.00
N GLU A 60 7.98 9.01 -1.11
CA GLU A 60 7.01 10.06 -1.41
C GLU A 60 7.45 11.47 -0.97
N ALA A 61 8.71 11.65 -0.56
CA ALA A 61 9.24 12.93 -0.06
C ALA A 61 9.04 14.09 -1.05
N ASP A 62 9.05 13.83 -2.36
CA ASP A 62 8.82 14.81 -3.42
C ASP A 62 7.32 15.03 -3.75
N SER A 63 6.40 14.42 -3.00
CA SER A 63 4.95 14.47 -3.23
C SER A 63 4.26 15.23 -2.10
N PRO A 64 4.18 16.56 -2.13
CA PRO A 64 3.78 17.39 -0.98
C PRO A 64 2.32 17.18 -0.54
N ASP A 65 1.46 16.67 -1.41
CA ASP A 65 0.06 16.37 -1.13
C ASP A 65 -0.21 14.89 -0.90
N CYS A 66 0.84 14.09 -0.68
CA CYS A 66 0.75 12.68 -0.35
C CYS A 66 0.20 12.49 1.07
N VAL A 67 -0.77 11.60 1.22
CA VAL A 67 -1.26 11.15 2.53
C VAL A 67 -1.06 9.64 2.69
N VAL A 68 -0.73 9.25 3.93
CA VAL A 68 -0.62 7.86 4.34
C VAL A 68 -1.75 7.57 5.32
N ILE A 69 -2.55 6.55 5.02
CA ILE A 69 -3.71 6.13 5.83
C ILE A 69 -3.45 4.69 6.27
N GLU A 70 -3.45 4.45 7.57
CA GLU A 70 -3.37 3.10 8.13
C GLU A 70 -4.75 2.51 8.34
N GLU A 71 -4.85 1.20 8.21
CA GLU A 71 -6.08 0.44 8.46
C GLU A 71 -7.28 0.92 7.64
N LEU A 72 -7.07 1.32 6.37
CA LEU A 72 -8.15 1.80 5.50
C LEU A 72 -9.17 0.68 5.24
N GLY A 73 -10.41 0.90 5.66
CA GLY A 73 -11.51 -0.03 5.44
C GLY A 73 -12.04 -0.02 4.01
N LEU A 74 -12.23 -1.20 3.43
CA LEU A 74 -12.89 -1.43 2.15
C LEU A 74 -14.17 -2.22 2.35
N ASN A 75 -15.12 -2.14 1.41
CA ASN A 75 -16.37 -2.89 1.44
C ASN A 75 -17.04 -2.81 2.82
N LYS A 76 -17.34 -1.59 3.27
CA LYS A 76 -17.96 -1.33 4.58
C LYS A 76 -17.17 -1.90 5.77
N GLY A 77 -15.85 -1.98 5.67
CA GLY A 77 -14.97 -2.48 6.71
C GLY A 77 -14.75 -4.01 6.70
N ALA A 78 -15.31 -4.73 5.71
CA ALA A 78 -15.14 -6.18 5.59
C ALA A 78 -13.70 -6.63 5.26
N VAL A 79 -12.92 -5.73 4.67
CA VAL A 79 -11.48 -5.88 4.41
C VAL A 79 -10.78 -4.59 4.83
N ARG A 80 -9.56 -4.71 5.34
CA ARG A 80 -8.76 -3.60 5.82
C ARG A 80 -7.38 -3.65 5.20
N VAL A 81 -6.91 -2.50 4.72
CA VAL A 81 -5.58 -2.32 4.11
C VAL A 81 -4.64 -1.83 5.19
N ASP A 82 -3.50 -2.49 5.38
CA ASP A 82 -2.55 -2.12 6.44
C ASP A 82 -2.03 -0.71 6.28
N VAL A 83 -1.57 -0.35 5.08
CA VAL A 83 -1.11 1.01 4.75
C VAL A 83 -1.58 1.37 3.34
N ALA A 84 -2.33 2.46 3.22
CA ALA A 84 -2.72 3.05 1.94
C ALA A 84 -2.00 4.38 1.72
N VAL A 85 -1.42 4.56 0.56
CA VAL A 85 -0.77 5.81 0.13
C VAL A 85 -1.61 6.45 -0.96
N VAL A 86 -1.97 7.71 -0.77
CA VAL A 86 -2.79 8.47 -1.72
C VAL A 86 -2.02 9.74 -2.13
N ASN A 87 -1.60 9.76 -3.36
CA ASN A 87 -0.95 10.92 -4.00
C ASN A 87 -1.68 11.24 -5.33
N GLY A 88 -1.06 11.05 -6.50
CA GLY A 88 -1.74 11.03 -7.82
C GLY A 88 -2.41 9.69 -8.14
N ILE A 89 -2.12 8.65 -7.36
CA ILE A 89 -2.72 7.31 -7.43
C ILE A 89 -3.06 6.82 -6.03
N MET A 90 -3.73 5.66 -5.95
CA MET A 90 -3.96 4.91 -4.71
C MET A 90 -3.08 3.66 -4.69
N HIS A 91 -2.17 3.56 -3.73
CA HIS A 91 -1.26 2.43 -3.58
C HIS A 91 -1.51 1.74 -2.23
N ALA A 92 -1.83 0.45 -2.24
CA ALA A 92 -2.00 -0.36 -1.03
C ALA A 92 -0.72 -1.12 -0.71
N TYR A 93 -0.37 -1.17 0.58
CA TYR A 93 0.63 -2.08 1.13
C TYR A 93 -0.05 -3.01 2.13
N GLU A 94 0.13 -4.30 1.93
CA GLU A 94 -0.32 -5.36 2.82
C GLU A 94 0.87 -6.05 3.45
N ILE A 95 0.85 -6.25 4.76
CA ILE A 95 1.93 -6.86 5.53
C ILE A 95 1.55 -8.29 5.89
N LYS A 96 2.45 -9.23 5.62
CA LYS A 96 2.37 -10.64 6.03
C LYS A 96 3.70 -11.09 6.59
N SER A 97 3.88 -10.88 7.89
CA SER A 97 5.07 -11.37 8.61
C SER A 97 5.12 -12.91 8.62
N ASP A 98 6.25 -13.49 8.98
CA ASP A 98 6.38 -14.95 9.09
C ASP A 98 5.45 -15.57 10.17
N ALA A 99 4.93 -14.76 11.10
CA ALA A 99 3.96 -15.17 12.11
C ALA A 99 2.51 -15.21 11.58
N ASP A 100 2.23 -14.55 10.47
CA ASP A 100 0.89 -14.41 9.93
C ASP A 100 0.42 -15.64 9.14
N SER A 101 -0.85 -15.60 8.74
CA SER A 101 -1.49 -16.59 7.88
C SER A 101 -1.98 -15.93 6.59
N LEU A 102 -1.83 -16.62 5.46
CA LEU A 102 -2.33 -16.18 4.17
C LEU A 102 -3.83 -16.45 3.94
N ARG A 103 -4.57 -16.96 4.95
CA ARG A 103 -5.99 -17.32 4.79
C ARG A 103 -6.87 -16.19 4.25
N ARG A 104 -6.58 -14.95 4.61
CA ARG A 104 -7.33 -13.77 4.17
C ARG A 104 -6.87 -13.21 2.83
N LEU A 105 -5.72 -13.69 2.31
CA LEU A 105 -5.08 -13.10 1.13
C LEU A 105 -5.98 -13.14 -0.12
N THR A 106 -6.68 -14.24 -0.35
CA THR A 106 -7.61 -14.37 -1.49
C THR A 106 -8.68 -13.28 -1.48
N LYS A 107 -9.28 -13.02 -0.31
CA LYS A 107 -10.26 -11.94 -0.16
C LYS A 107 -9.63 -10.55 -0.35
N GLN A 108 -8.42 -10.34 0.18
CA GLN A 108 -7.67 -9.11 0.01
C GLN A 108 -7.33 -8.85 -1.48
N VAL A 109 -6.90 -9.89 -2.20
CA VAL A 109 -6.64 -9.80 -3.65
C VAL A 109 -7.86 -9.31 -4.41
N GLU A 110 -9.04 -9.87 -4.13
CA GLU A 110 -10.29 -9.47 -4.77
C GLU A 110 -10.60 -7.99 -4.54
N TYR A 111 -10.62 -7.54 -3.28
CA TYR A 111 -11.02 -6.17 -2.97
C TYR A 111 -9.97 -5.13 -3.32
N TYR A 112 -8.67 -5.43 -3.14
CA TYR A 112 -7.60 -4.51 -3.49
C TYR A 112 -7.52 -4.31 -5.00
N GLY A 113 -7.71 -5.40 -5.78
CA GLY A 113 -7.74 -5.33 -7.24
C GLY A 113 -8.86 -4.47 -7.80
N ARG A 114 -9.95 -4.27 -7.05
CA ARG A 114 -11.05 -3.41 -7.48
C ARG A 114 -10.83 -1.92 -7.18
N CYS A 115 -10.00 -1.59 -6.18
CA CYS A 115 -9.89 -0.22 -5.68
C CYS A 115 -8.56 0.46 -5.99
N PHE A 116 -7.44 -0.25 -5.90
CA PHE A 116 -6.12 0.37 -5.93
C PHE A 116 -5.48 0.37 -7.32
N ASP A 117 -4.74 1.43 -7.61
CA ASP A 117 -3.92 1.54 -8.82
C ASP A 117 -2.69 0.64 -8.76
N ARG A 118 -2.14 0.42 -7.56
CA ARG A 118 -1.02 -0.47 -7.27
C ARG A 118 -1.20 -1.17 -5.94
N VAL A 119 -0.62 -2.36 -5.83
CA VAL A 119 -0.59 -3.11 -4.57
C VAL A 119 0.81 -3.69 -4.37
N SER A 120 1.37 -3.50 -3.17
CA SER A 120 2.61 -4.14 -2.72
C SER A 120 2.30 -5.07 -1.56
N LEU A 121 2.69 -6.33 -1.70
CA LEU A 121 2.61 -7.32 -0.64
C LEU A 121 3.98 -7.45 0.02
N VAL A 122 4.06 -7.06 1.29
CA VAL A 122 5.28 -7.11 2.12
C VAL A 122 5.30 -8.42 2.88
N LEU A 123 6.28 -9.27 2.60
CA LEU A 123 6.30 -10.66 3.03
C LEU A 123 7.55 -11.03 3.82
N GLY A 124 7.37 -11.76 4.93
CA GLY A 124 8.45 -12.60 5.47
C GLY A 124 8.84 -13.73 4.49
N GLN A 125 10.03 -14.26 4.65
CA GLN A 125 10.60 -15.29 3.76
C GLN A 125 9.71 -16.53 3.62
N LYS A 126 9.05 -16.95 4.71
CA LYS A 126 8.20 -18.14 4.77
C LYS A 126 7.04 -18.12 3.77
N HIS A 127 6.51 -16.93 3.46
CA HIS A 127 5.30 -16.80 2.65
C HIS A 127 5.57 -16.52 1.16
N LEU A 128 6.82 -16.28 0.78
CA LEU A 128 7.16 -15.77 -0.54
C LEU A 128 6.67 -16.67 -1.67
N GLU A 129 7.01 -17.95 -1.65
CA GLU A 129 6.67 -18.91 -2.71
C GLU A 129 5.13 -19.09 -2.88
N LEU A 130 4.41 -19.15 -1.76
CA LEU A 130 2.96 -19.27 -1.78
C LEU A 130 2.29 -17.99 -2.30
N ALA A 131 2.80 -16.84 -1.89
CA ALA A 131 2.27 -15.55 -2.32
C ALA A 131 2.49 -15.30 -3.81
N GLU A 132 3.63 -15.67 -4.37
CA GLU A 132 3.90 -15.57 -5.81
C GLU A 132 2.83 -16.24 -6.68
N LYS A 133 2.30 -17.38 -6.20
CA LYS A 133 1.25 -18.16 -6.87
C LYS A 133 -0.16 -17.65 -6.57
N ALA A 134 -0.34 -16.96 -5.44
CA ALA A 134 -1.65 -16.57 -4.94
C ALA A 134 -2.10 -15.17 -5.37
N VAL A 135 -1.15 -14.26 -5.74
CA VAL A 135 -1.47 -12.90 -6.10
C VAL A 135 -1.27 -12.61 -7.58
N PRO A 136 -2.03 -11.66 -8.16
CA PRO A 136 -1.89 -11.27 -9.58
C PRO A 136 -0.48 -10.83 -9.93
N LEU A 137 -0.06 -11.03 -11.18
CA LEU A 137 1.29 -10.67 -11.66
C LEU A 137 1.61 -9.18 -11.57
N TRP A 138 0.60 -8.32 -11.57
CA TRP A 138 0.78 -6.87 -11.45
C TRP A 138 1.05 -6.40 -10.00
N TRP A 139 0.85 -7.26 -8.98
CA TRP A 139 1.23 -6.94 -7.61
C TRP A 139 2.75 -6.95 -7.44
N GLU A 140 3.25 -5.95 -6.71
CA GLU A 140 4.62 -5.96 -6.23
C GLU A 140 4.79 -6.95 -5.08
N LEU A 141 5.94 -7.62 -5.03
CA LEU A 141 6.34 -8.45 -3.89
C LEU A 141 7.61 -7.86 -3.28
N LEU A 142 7.51 -7.47 -2.02
CA LEU A 142 8.60 -6.97 -1.20
C LEU A 142 8.90 -8.00 -0.11
N ARG A 143 10.10 -8.58 -0.17
CA ARG A 143 10.59 -9.40 0.94
C ARG A 143 11.07 -8.49 2.06
N VAL A 144 10.67 -8.78 3.29
CA VAL A 144 11.22 -8.14 4.50
C VAL A 144 12.05 -9.15 5.28
N ALA A 145 13.24 -8.72 5.74
CA ALA A 145 14.15 -9.51 6.56
C ALA A 145 14.76 -8.66 7.67
N PRO A 146 15.23 -9.25 8.77
CA PRO A 146 16.03 -8.55 9.74
C PRO A 146 17.30 -8.00 9.11
N GLY A 147 17.64 -6.73 9.37
CA GLY A 147 18.88 -6.08 8.98
C GLY A 147 19.61 -5.48 10.19
N GLY A 148 20.74 -4.81 9.94
CA GLY A 148 21.56 -4.24 11.00
C GLY A 148 20.87 -3.16 11.82
N ASP A 149 20.11 -2.28 11.15
CA ASP A 149 19.43 -1.14 11.76
C ASP A 149 17.89 -1.30 11.77
N GLY A 150 17.39 -2.53 11.60
CA GLY A 150 15.96 -2.86 11.59
C GLY A 150 15.53 -3.62 10.34
N PRO A 151 14.21 -3.69 10.05
CA PRO A 151 13.68 -4.40 8.89
C PRO A 151 14.22 -3.83 7.58
N GLU A 152 14.77 -4.70 6.73
CA GLU A 152 15.24 -4.39 5.38
C GLU A 152 14.26 -4.93 4.33
N PHE A 153 13.99 -4.12 3.29
CA PHE A 153 13.06 -4.46 2.23
C PHE A 153 13.80 -4.72 0.92
N GLN A 154 13.44 -5.83 0.27
CA GLN A 154 13.98 -6.21 -1.04
C GLN A 154 12.84 -6.46 -2.02
N THR A 155 12.87 -5.82 -3.18
CA THR A 155 11.93 -6.11 -4.27
C THR A 155 12.25 -7.47 -4.89
N VAL A 156 11.31 -8.40 -4.79
CA VAL A 156 11.36 -9.72 -5.42
C VAL A 156 10.68 -9.68 -6.79
N ARG A 157 9.53 -8.99 -6.86
CA ARG A 157 8.81 -8.75 -8.10
C ARG A 157 8.34 -7.30 -8.15
N SER A 158 8.68 -6.58 -9.20
CA SER A 158 8.24 -5.20 -9.40
C SER A 158 6.75 -5.14 -9.70
N GLY A 159 6.06 -4.15 -9.10
CA GLY A 159 4.64 -3.91 -9.33
C GLY A 159 4.38 -3.22 -10.66
N GLN A 160 3.17 -3.45 -11.18
CA GLN A 160 2.66 -2.80 -12.37
C GLN A 160 1.36 -2.05 -12.05
N GLN A 161 0.87 -1.27 -13.01
CA GLN A 161 -0.44 -0.64 -12.91
C GLN A 161 -1.54 -1.71 -12.91
N ASN A 162 -2.53 -1.56 -12.04
CA ASN A 162 -3.72 -2.41 -12.03
C ASN A 162 -4.48 -2.27 -13.37
N PRO A 163 -4.73 -3.36 -14.09
CA PRO A 163 -5.39 -3.32 -15.40
C PRO A 163 -6.89 -3.07 -15.31
N ALA A 164 -7.53 -3.29 -14.16
CA ALA A 164 -9.00 -3.33 -14.08
C ALA A 164 -9.52 -2.92 -12.68
N ARG A 165 -9.64 -1.61 -12.45
CA ARG A 165 -10.37 -1.08 -11.28
C ARG A 165 -11.88 -1.08 -11.53
N ASP A 166 -12.65 -1.06 -10.46
CA ASP A 166 -14.11 -1.13 -10.47
C ASP A 166 -14.70 0.17 -9.90
N ALA A 167 -15.48 0.88 -10.73
CA ALA A 167 -16.09 2.15 -10.37
C ALA A 167 -17.02 2.04 -9.13
N ARG A 168 -17.77 0.91 -9.04
CA ARG A 168 -18.69 0.67 -7.94
C ARG A 168 -17.95 0.42 -6.61
N ALA A 169 -16.82 -0.31 -6.65
CA ALA A 169 -15.99 -0.53 -5.47
C ALA A 169 -15.28 0.76 -5.03
N LEU A 170 -14.80 1.57 -5.98
CA LEU A 170 -14.16 2.85 -5.67
C LEU A 170 -15.12 3.84 -5.02
N ILE A 171 -16.33 4.01 -5.55
CA ILE A 171 -17.29 4.98 -5.02
C ILE A 171 -17.74 4.63 -3.59
N GLU A 172 -17.63 3.38 -3.15
CA GLU A 172 -17.92 2.96 -1.77
C GLU A 172 -16.98 3.57 -0.72
N LEU A 173 -15.83 4.09 -1.15
CA LEU A 173 -14.90 4.81 -0.29
C LEU A 173 -15.36 6.24 0.04
N LEU A 174 -16.35 6.78 -0.70
CA LEU A 174 -16.95 8.07 -0.40
C LEU A 174 -18.06 7.95 0.66
N TRP A 175 -18.13 8.93 1.53
CA TRP A 175 -19.29 9.09 2.39
C TRP A 175 -20.51 9.49 1.56
N ARG A 176 -21.70 9.30 2.16
CA ARG A 176 -22.96 9.59 1.49
C ARG A 176 -23.04 11.03 0.97
N GLU A 177 -22.62 11.98 1.80
CA GLU A 177 -22.68 13.42 1.53
C GLU A 177 -21.75 13.78 0.36
N ASP A 178 -20.54 13.21 0.33
CA ASP A 178 -19.58 13.47 -0.74
C ASP A 178 -20.02 12.84 -2.06
N THR A 179 -20.63 11.65 -2.01
CA THR A 179 -21.23 11.03 -3.20
C THR A 179 -22.39 11.87 -3.73
N LEU A 180 -23.25 12.40 -2.85
CA LEU A 180 -24.34 13.27 -3.25
C LEU A 180 -23.82 14.56 -3.88
N ALA A 181 -22.84 15.21 -3.26
CA ALA A 181 -22.22 16.43 -3.78
C ALA A 181 -21.59 16.20 -5.17
N LEU A 182 -20.91 15.05 -5.37
CA LEU A 182 -20.35 14.64 -6.66
C LEU A 182 -21.46 14.52 -7.73
N LEU A 183 -22.56 13.82 -7.39
CA LEU A 183 -23.70 13.65 -8.29
C LEU A 183 -24.38 15.00 -8.62
N GLU A 184 -24.50 15.91 -7.65
CA GLU A 184 -25.06 17.25 -7.87
C GLU A 184 -24.19 18.08 -8.81
N LYS A 185 -22.87 18.08 -8.59
CA LYS A 185 -21.91 18.76 -9.48
C LYS A 185 -22.01 18.28 -10.94
N LYS A 186 -22.41 17.01 -11.13
CA LYS A 186 -22.57 16.38 -12.44
C LYS A 186 -24.00 16.41 -12.99
N GLY A 187 -24.94 16.99 -12.28
CA GLY A 187 -26.35 17.02 -12.69
C GLY A 187 -27.07 15.68 -12.60
N ALA A 188 -26.43 14.66 -11.97
CA ALA A 188 -26.95 13.28 -11.89
C ALA A 188 -27.76 12.98 -10.63
N ALA A 189 -27.95 13.94 -9.73
CA ALA A 189 -28.64 13.76 -8.43
C ALA A 189 -30.17 13.74 -8.51
N LYS A 190 -30.77 14.00 -9.68
CA LYS A 190 -32.24 14.04 -9.82
C LYS A 190 -32.85 12.68 -9.44
N GLY A 191 -33.82 12.71 -8.52
CA GLY A 191 -34.56 11.53 -8.08
C GLY A 191 -33.83 10.65 -7.03
N VAL A 192 -32.57 10.95 -6.68
CA VAL A 192 -31.79 10.13 -5.71
C VAL A 192 -31.33 10.89 -4.46
N ARG A 193 -31.56 12.21 -4.33
CA ARG A 193 -31.08 13.04 -3.22
C ARG A 193 -31.41 12.49 -1.82
N SER A 194 -32.62 11.95 -1.65
CA SER A 194 -33.12 11.41 -0.37
C SER A 194 -32.91 9.91 -0.23
N LYS A 195 -32.26 9.27 -1.18
CA LYS A 195 -32.05 7.82 -1.17
C LYS A 195 -30.87 7.41 -0.30
N SER A 196 -30.79 6.08 -0.05
CA SER A 196 -29.66 5.48 0.69
C SER A 196 -28.35 5.67 -0.06
N ARG A 197 -27.23 5.48 0.65
CA ARG A 197 -25.90 5.59 0.06
C ARG A 197 -25.66 4.55 -1.04
N GLU A 198 -26.24 3.37 -0.92
CA GLU A 198 -26.15 2.32 -1.93
C GLU A 198 -26.74 2.80 -3.27
N VAL A 199 -27.93 3.42 -3.23
CA VAL A 199 -28.57 3.98 -4.42
C VAL A 199 -27.75 5.13 -5.02
N LEU A 200 -27.11 5.94 -4.18
CA LEU A 200 -26.21 7.00 -4.66
C LEU A 200 -24.95 6.42 -5.31
N TRP A 201 -24.36 5.38 -4.70
CA TRP A 201 -23.20 4.70 -5.26
C TRP A 201 -23.50 4.02 -6.60
N ASP A 202 -24.64 3.32 -6.71
CA ASP A 202 -25.07 2.70 -7.95
C ASP A 202 -25.27 3.75 -9.06
N ARG A 203 -25.96 4.85 -8.73
CA ARG A 203 -26.15 5.98 -9.65
C ARG A 203 -24.81 6.60 -10.08
N ALA A 204 -23.86 6.78 -9.16
CA ALA A 204 -22.55 7.35 -9.48
C ALA A 204 -21.75 6.41 -10.40
N ALA A 205 -21.74 5.11 -10.12
CA ALA A 205 -21.05 4.12 -10.93
C ALA A 205 -21.63 3.98 -12.36
N GLU A 206 -22.96 4.20 -12.51
CA GLU A 206 -23.64 4.19 -13.81
C GLU A 206 -23.38 5.45 -14.64
N MET A 207 -23.31 6.61 -13.97
CA MET A 207 -23.35 7.92 -14.64
C MET A 207 -21.99 8.58 -14.80
N LEU A 208 -20.97 8.16 -14.04
CA LEU A 208 -19.66 8.80 -14.02
C LEU A 208 -18.56 7.88 -14.52
N GLY A 209 -17.54 8.48 -15.13
CA GLY A 209 -16.35 7.74 -15.56
C GLY A 209 -15.50 7.24 -14.40
N LEU A 210 -14.80 6.12 -14.60
CA LEU A 210 -13.93 5.50 -13.59
C LEU A 210 -12.88 6.50 -13.03
N GLU A 211 -12.20 7.25 -13.89
CA GLU A 211 -11.18 8.22 -13.46
C GLU A 211 -11.79 9.40 -12.69
N GLU A 212 -12.99 9.80 -13.05
CA GLU A 212 -13.71 10.86 -12.37
C GLU A 212 -14.08 10.47 -10.93
N ILE A 213 -14.51 9.21 -10.74
CA ILE A 213 -14.75 8.63 -9.43
C ILE A 213 -13.44 8.49 -8.66
N ALA A 214 -12.37 8.01 -9.31
CA ALA A 214 -11.06 7.84 -8.70
C ALA A 214 -10.48 9.19 -8.22
N ASP A 215 -10.64 10.27 -8.99
CA ASP A 215 -10.24 11.63 -8.58
C ASP A 215 -11.01 12.10 -7.36
N ALA A 216 -12.33 11.91 -7.33
CA ALA A 216 -13.17 12.28 -6.20
C ALA A 216 -12.79 11.47 -4.94
N VAL A 217 -12.51 10.18 -5.09
CA VAL A 217 -12.08 9.31 -3.98
C VAL A 217 -10.71 9.76 -3.45
N ARG A 218 -9.72 10.03 -4.31
CA ARG A 218 -8.42 10.55 -3.88
C ARG A 218 -8.54 11.86 -3.12
N ALA A 219 -9.34 12.80 -3.63
CA ALA A 219 -9.59 14.08 -2.96
C ALA A 219 -10.25 13.89 -1.58
N HIS A 220 -11.27 13.02 -1.49
CA HIS A 220 -11.95 12.67 -0.25
C HIS A 220 -11.01 12.06 0.78
N LEU A 221 -10.21 11.05 0.39
CA LEU A 221 -9.26 10.36 1.27
C LEU A 221 -8.19 11.33 1.80
N LYS A 222 -7.65 12.20 0.95
CA LYS A 222 -6.70 13.25 1.36
C LYS A 222 -7.31 14.22 2.38
N ALA A 223 -8.52 14.71 2.12
CA ALA A 223 -9.20 15.67 3.01
C ALA A 223 -9.59 15.06 4.36
N ASN A 224 -9.81 13.75 4.42
CA ASN A 224 -10.35 13.06 5.60
C ASN A 224 -9.40 12.04 6.23
N ALA A 225 -8.12 11.99 5.85
CA ALA A 225 -7.15 10.98 6.28
C ALA A 225 -7.12 10.80 7.81
N GLY A 226 -7.06 11.88 8.58
CA GLY A 226 -7.06 11.85 10.05
C GLY A 226 -8.33 11.24 10.65
N ARG A 227 -9.51 11.50 10.05
CA ARG A 227 -10.79 10.93 10.53
C ARG A 227 -10.92 9.46 10.16
N ILE A 228 -10.46 9.07 8.99
CA ILE A 228 -10.53 7.69 8.50
C ILE A 228 -9.67 6.79 9.39
N GLY A 229 -8.43 7.18 9.69
CA GLY A 229 -7.54 6.43 10.59
C GLY A 229 -8.11 6.27 12.01
N LEU A 230 -8.79 7.28 12.56
CA LEU A 230 -9.43 7.20 13.87
C LEU A 230 -10.63 6.24 13.89
N LEU A 231 -11.42 6.17 12.82
CA LEU A 231 -12.57 5.28 12.70
C LEU A 231 -12.15 3.80 12.55
N SER A 232 -10.95 3.56 12.07
CA SER A 232 -10.41 2.21 11.89
C SER A 232 -9.77 1.65 13.17
N ALA A 233 -9.49 2.50 14.16
CA ALA A 233 -8.89 2.11 15.44
C ALA A 233 -9.92 1.69 16.50
N GLN A 234 -11.24 1.76 16.22
CA GLN A 234 -12.35 1.30 17.07
C GLN A 234 -12.86 -0.06 16.62
#